data_4a7c486ce5a880e5f6919be603327ea3
#
_entry.id   4a7c486ce5a880e5f6919be603327ea3
#
_cell.length_a   1.000
_cell.length_b   1.000
_cell.length_c   1.000
_cell.angle_alpha   90.00
_cell.angle_beta   90.00
_cell.angle_gamma   90.00
#
_symmetry.space_group_name_H-M   'P 1'
#
loop_
_entity.id
_entity.type
_entity.pdbx_description
1 polymer ?
#
loop_
_entity_poly.entity_id
_entity_poly.type
_entity_poly.pdbx_seq_one_letter_code
_entity_poly.pdbx_strand_id
1 'polypeptide(L)'
;MIRRIPFIVLLAALGGVLPASVLGQSDDVVIRVPVTGVVELGLAPFIERSLEEAAESGATAVVLDMDTPGGRVDAAERIADALSDSPVPVYTLVNRRAYSAGALIALATDRIYMRPGSVIGAATPVDGSGTKAPEKIVSAMRSQMRALAEEANLDPEVAAAMVDEDIEIEGVIESGKLLTLTTEEAADLGYAVAIDDLSALLNDLEAEGARVTTAEANWAERVVRFFSNPVVAPFLLSLGFLGLITEIKSPSFGLAGGAGLLALSLFFGSHLIIGLAGLEDILVFGLGLALIGVEVFLIPGFGLFGLLGGIGVMAGLYLSMLGGMPTSPDFTRAGLVLSTTMVFIVVTAWVAIRTLPGVSRLASSGILLMDSTDRETGYESAESRVDLIGMIGEALTDLRPAGTAQFGDERIDVVSESEWITEGSEVKVVSAEGYRHVVRLVEQPKPTGGLTQSG
;
A
#
# COMPACT_ATOMS: atom_id res chain seq x y z
N MET A 1 -72.92 67.85 4.01
CA MET A 1 -72.55 68.69 2.84
C MET A 1 -71.76 67.81 1.87
N ILE A 2 -72.37 67.43 0.81
CA ILE A 2 -71.93 66.47 -0.23
C ILE A 2 -71.14 67.21 -1.25
N ARG A 3 -69.94 66.75 -1.61
CA ARG A 3 -69.28 67.24 -2.82
C ARG A 3 -68.77 66.04 -3.67
N ARG A 4 -69.43 65.79 -4.74
CA ARG A 4 -69.10 64.86 -5.83
C ARG A 4 -67.89 65.39 -6.61
N ILE A 5 -66.99 64.47 -6.98
CA ILE A 5 -65.90 64.75 -7.94
C ILE A 5 -65.97 63.69 -9.03
N PRO A 6 -65.82 64.04 -10.30
CA PRO A 6 -66.26 63.21 -11.46
C PRO A 6 -65.19 62.20 -11.87
N PHE A 7 -65.73 61.13 -12.49
CA PHE A 7 -65.04 60.04 -13.15
C PHE A 7 -64.37 60.56 -14.45
N ILE A 8 -63.08 60.51 -14.56
CA ILE A 8 -62.35 60.71 -15.82
C ILE A 8 -61.89 59.32 -16.28
N VAL A 9 -62.49 58.89 -17.37
CA VAL A 9 -62.15 57.72 -18.18
C VAL A 9 -60.84 58.04 -18.92
N LEU A 10 -59.75 57.40 -18.64
CA LEU A 10 -58.57 57.42 -19.46
C LEU A 10 -58.43 56.13 -20.21
N LEU A 11 -58.69 56.17 -21.49
CA LEU A 11 -58.46 55.11 -22.46
C LEU A 11 -56.93 55.04 -22.68
N ALA A 12 -56.30 54.03 -22.13
CA ALA A 12 -54.88 53.79 -22.42
C ALA A 12 -54.76 52.70 -23.49
N ALA A 13 -54.06 53.07 -24.54
CA ALA A 13 -53.84 52.31 -25.77
C ALA A 13 -53.33 50.91 -25.49
N LEU A 14 -53.95 49.91 -26.15
CA LEU A 14 -53.37 48.59 -26.33
C LEU A 14 -52.12 48.68 -27.20
N GLY A 15 -50.97 48.82 -26.53
CA GLY A 15 -49.68 48.46 -27.08
C GLY A 15 -49.54 46.95 -27.00
N GLY A 16 -49.64 46.24 -28.14
CA GLY A 16 -49.35 44.82 -28.20
C GLY A 16 -47.92 44.54 -27.77
N VAL A 17 -47.76 44.03 -26.56
CA VAL A 17 -46.56 43.35 -26.16
C VAL A 17 -46.66 41.97 -26.86
N LEU A 18 -45.91 41.85 -27.97
CA LEU A 18 -45.58 40.51 -28.52
C LEU A 18 -44.89 39.75 -27.39
N PRO A 19 -45.29 38.54 -27.08
CA PRO A 19 -44.53 37.71 -26.17
C PRO A 19 -43.13 37.57 -26.79
N ALA A 20 -42.11 38.09 -26.12
CA ALA A 20 -40.73 37.69 -26.37
C ALA A 20 -40.79 36.15 -26.33
N SER A 21 -40.45 35.50 -27.43
CA SER A 21 -40.24 34.09 -27.50
C SER A 21 -39.27 33.79 -26.35
N VAL A 22 -39.79 33.23 -25.26
CA VAL A 22 -38.98 32.53 -24.29
C VAL A 22 -38.36 31.45 -25.16
N LEU A 23 -37.12 31.64 -25.56
CA LEU A 23 -36.26 30.55 -26.03
C LEU A 23 -36.39 29.49 -24.93
N GLY A 24 -37.17 28.45 -25.21
CA GLY A 24 -37.37 27.38 -24.28
C GLY A 24 -35.95 26.86 -23.93
N GLN A 25 -35.53 27.00 -22.69
CA GLN A 25 -34.48 26.13 -22.21
C GLN A 25 -35.01 24.72 -22.48
N SER A 26 -34.31 23.98 -23.34
CA SER A 26 -34.60 22.56 -23.50
C SER A 26 -34.42 21.95 -22.11
N ASP A 27 -35.35 21.12 -21.68
CA ASP A 27 -35.20 20.36 -20.41
C ASP A 27 -34.09 19.32 -20.55
N ASP A 28 -33.42 19.29 -21.70
CA ASP A 28 -32.34 18.37 -22.00
C ASP A 28 -31.15 18.61 -21.08
N VAL A 29 -30.65 17.54 -20.49
CA VAL A 29 -29.45 17.52 -19.63
C VAL A 29 -28.40 16.66 -20.31
N VAL A 30 -27.23 17.22 -20.49
CA VAL A 30 -26.04 16.48 -20.96
C VAL A 30 -25.01 16.43 -19.85
N ILE A 31 -24.54 15.22 -19.53
CA ILE A 31 -23.52 15.01 -18.52
C ILE A 31 -22.15 14.93 -19.21
N ARG A 32 -21.27 15.89 -18.93
CA ARG A 32 -19.88 15.87 -19.38
C ARG A 32 -19.02 15.18 -18.35
N VAL A 33 -18.34 14.09 -18.74
CA VAL A 33 -17.45 13.29 -17.90
C VAL A 33 -15.99 13.50 -18.32
N PRO A 34 -15.16 14.17 -17.53
CA PRO A 34 -13.75 14.38 -17.88
C PRO A 34 -12.95 13.09 -17.75
N VAL A 35 -12.30 12.66 -18.85
CA VAL A 35 -11.38 11.52 -18.92
C VAL A 35 -9.98 12.08 -19.20
N THR A 36 -9.31 12.55 -18.15
CA THR A 36 -8.03 13.24 -18.25
C THR A 36 -6.92 12.52 -17.50
N GLY A 37 -5.70 12.49 -18.08
CA GLY A 37 -4.55 11.82 -17.50
C GLY A 37 -4.56 10.31 -17.75
N VAL A 38 -3.84 9.57 -16.90
CA VAL A 38 -3.65 8.11 -17.06
C VAL A 38 -4.96 7.36 -16.74
N VAL A 39 -5.35 6.42 -17.58
CA VAL A 39 -6.46 5.51 -17.31
C VAL A 39 -6.03 4.53 -16.22
N GLU A 40 -6.63 4.65 -15.06
CA GLU A 40 -6.36 3.84 -13.88
C GLU A 40 -7.65 3.19 -13.34
N LEU A 41 -7.52 2.17 -12.50
CA LEU A 41 -8.68 1.46 -11.96
C LEU A 41 -9.66 2.35 -11.19
N GLY A 42 -9.18 3.43 -10.56
CA GLY A 42 -10.04 4.41 -9.88
C GLY A 42 -10.90 5.27 -10.82
N LEU A 43 -10.61 5.27 -12.13
CA LEU A 43 -11.42 5.98 -13.14
C LEU A 43 -12.71 5.20 -13.47
N ALA A 44 -12.67 3.88 -13.46
CA ALA A 44 -13.83 3.05 -13.80
C ALA A 44 -15.03 3.28 -12.86
N PRO A 45 -14.92 3.23 -11.52
CA PRO A 45 -16.05 3.54 -10.63
C PRO A 45 -16.61 4.95 -10.80
N PHE A 46 -15.76 5.92 -11.14
CA PHE A 46 -16.20 7.29 -11.40
C PHE A 46 -17.07 7.39 -12.68
N ILE A 47 -16.65 6.70 -13.75
CA ILE A 47 -17.44 6.66 -15.00
C ILE A 47 -18.73 5.87 -14.77
N GLU A 48 -18.67 4.67 -14.16
CA GLU A 48 -19.85 3.87 -13.83
C GLU A 48 -20.90 4.68 -13.07
N ARG A 49 -20.52 5.35 -11.99
CA ARG A 49 -21.42 6.24 -11.23
C ARG A 49 -21.95 7.40 -12.09
N SER A 50 -21.13 7.97 -12.96
CA SER A 50 -21.57 9.07 -13.82
C SER A 50 -22.61 8.62 -14.84
N LEU A 51 -22.53 7.38 -15.32
CA LEU A 51 -23.53 6.75 -16.19
C LEU A 51 -24.82 6.43 -15.41
N GLU A 52 -24.73 5.94 -14.19
CA GLU A 52 -25.88 5.72 -13.31
C GLU A 52 -26.59 7.04 -13.00
N GLU A 53 -25.86 8.10 -12.63
CA GLU A 53 -26.43 9.43 -12.40
C GLU A 53 -27.08 10.00 -13.67
N ALA A 54 -26.51 9.73 -14.85
CA ALA A 54 -27.11 10.13 -16.11
C ALA A 54 -28.44 9.42 -16.33
N ALA A 55 -28.51 8.12 -16.10
CA ALA A 55 -29.73 7.33 -16.24
C ALA A 55 -30.80 7.77 -15.21
N GLU A 56 -30.42 7.96 -13.95
CA GLU A 56 -31.34 8.38 -12.88
C GLU A 56 -31.89 9.79 -13.10
N SER A 57 -31.07 10.70 -13.63
CA SER A 57 -31.47 12.08 -13.91
C SER A 57 -32.27 12.23 -15.23
N GLY A 58 -32.37 11.17 -16.03
CA GLY A 58 -32.95 11.23 -17.34
C GLY A 58 -32.16 12.10 -18.32
N ALA A 59 -30.83 12.04 -18.24
CA ALA A 59 -29.96 12.78 -19.14
C ALA A 59 -30.18 12.34 -20.61
N THR A 60 -30.15 13.29 -21.53
CA THR A 60 -30.30 13.06 -22.97
C THR A 60 -29.03 12.39 -23.54
N ALA A 61 -27.88 12.71 -23.00
CA ALA A 61 -26.59 12.14 -23.43
C ALA A 61 -25.52 12.27 -22.36
N VAL A 62 -24.48 11.42 -22.46
CA VAL A 62 -23.23 11.55 -21.76
C VAL A 62 -22.12 11.86 -22.76
N VAL A 63 -21.24 12.80 -22.44
CA VAL A 63 -20.08 13.15 -23.28
C VAL A 63 -18.81 12.95 -22.49
N LEU A 64 -17.99 11.97 -22.91
CA LEU A 64 -16.62 11.77 -22.39
C LEU A 64 -15.70 12.84 -23.00
N ASP A 65 -15.22 13.78 -22.19
CA ASP A 65 -14.23 14.79 -22.62
C ASP A 65 -12.82 14.25 -22.38
N MET A 66 -12.20 13.79 -23.48
CA MET A 66 -11.02 12.92 -23.43
C MET A 66 -9.71 13.64 -23.77
N ASP A 67 -8.72 13.58 -22.85
CA ASP A 67 -7.31 13.87 -23.08
C ASP A 67 -6.45 12.92 -22.26
N THR A 68 -6.16 11.74 -22.81
CA THR A 68 -5.44 10.67 -22.12
C THR A 68 -4.28 10.10 -22.94
N PRO A 69 -3.13 9.84 -22.31
CA PRO A 69 -2.04 9.08 -22.91
C PRO A 69 -2.30 7.56 -22.92
N GLY A 70 -3.47 7.11 -22.42
CA GLY A 70 -3.75 5.70 -22.15
C GLY A 70 -3.50 5.30 -20.70
N GLY A 71 -3.37 3.99 -20.44
CA GLY A 71 -3.16 3.47 -19.10
C GLY A 71 -3.35 1.98 -18.98
N ARG A 72 -4.02 1.53 -17.95
CA ARG A 72 -4.25 0.12 -17.67
C ARG A 72 -5.31 -0.46 -18.61
N VAL A 73 -5.01 -1.63 -19.17
CA VAL A 73 -5.92 -2.34 -20.05
C VAL A 73 -7.17 -2.80 -19.30
N ASP A 74 -7.02 -3.40 -18.14
CA ASP A 74 -8.11 -3.88 -17.29
C ASP A 74 -9.08 -2.77 -16.86
N ALA A 75 -8.57 -1.57 -16.59
CA ALA A 75 -9.41 -0.40 -16.32
C ALA A 75 -10.18 0.04 -17.56
N ALA A 76 -9.52 0.02 -18.73
CA ALA A 76 -10.16 0.39 -19.99
C ALA A 76 -11.24 -0.61 -20.42
N GLU A 77 -10.99 -1.92 -20.25
CA GLU A 77 -11.97 -2.97 -20.49
C GLU A 77 -13.22 -2.79 -19.61
N ARG A 78 -13.03 -2.60 -18.30
CA ARG A 78 -14.12 -2.35 -17.36
C ARG A 78 -14.93 -1.10 -17.72
N ILE A 79 -14.26 -0.04 -18.17
CA ILE A 79 -14.92 1.18 -18.64
C ILE A 79 -15.68 0.89 -19.93
N ALA A 80 -15.09 0.20 -20.90
CA ALA A 80 -15.73 -0.15 -22.16
C ALA A 80 -17.02 -0.98 -21.94
N ASP A 81 -16.95 -1.99 -21.05
CA ASP A 81 -18.11 -2.79 -20.67
C ASP A 81 -19.24 -1.90 -20.08
N ALA A 82 -18.90 -1.00 -19.17
CA ALA A 82 -19.87 -0.08 -18.58
C ALA A 82 -20.48 0.91 -19.59
N LEU A 83 -19.73 1.32 -20.61
CA LEU A 83 -20.21 2.18 -21.68
C LEU A 83 -21.18 1.42 -22.61
N SER A 84 -20.84 0.18 -22.98
CA SER A 84 -21.69 -0.67 -23.83
C SER A 84 -23.03 -1.02 -23.13
N ASP A 85 -23.01 -1.17 -21.80
CA ASP A 85 -24.21 -1.45 -20.99
C ASP A 85 -25.02 -0.19 -20.63
N SER A 86 -24.56 1.01 -21.03
CA SER A 86 -25.23 2.27 -20.67
C SER A 86 -26.64 2.41 -21.32
N PRO A 87 -27.66 2.69 -20.51
CA PRO A 87 -28.99 2.96 -21.06
C PRO A 87 -29.13 4.37 -21.67
N VAL A 88 -28.13 5.24 -21.47
CA VAL A 88 -28.06 6.61 -21.99
C VAL A 88 -27.00 6.66 -23.08
N PRO A 89 -27.28 7.28 -24.23
CA PRO A 89 -26.27 7.42 -25.29
C PRO A 89 -25.00 8.09 -24.79
N VAL A 90 -23.83 7.51 -25.13
CA VAL A 90 -22.53 7.99 -24.74
C VAL A 90 -21.69 8.38 -25.94
N TYR A 91 -21.14 9.56 -25.92
CA TYR A 91 -20.31 10.11 -26.97
C TYR A 91 -18.94 10.47 -26.47
N THR A 92 -17.90 10.23 -27.26
CA THR A 92 -16.54 10.69 -26.93
C THR A 92 -16.20 11.97 -27.68
N LEU A 93 -15.77 13.00 -26.96
CA LEU A 93 -15.11 14.19 -27.50
C LEU A 93 -13.61 14.12 -27.23
N VAL A 94 -12.82 13.79 -28.25
CA VAL A 94 -11.36 13.81 -28.14
C VAL A 94 -10.89 15.25 -28.19
N ASN A 95 -10.47 15.77 -27.05
CA ASN A 95 -10.03 17.15 -26.90
C ASN A 95 -8.59 17.37 -27.38
N ARG A 96 -7.69 16.38 -27.10
CA ARG A 96 -6.31 16.36 -27.61
C ARG A 96 -5.84 14.95 -27.98
N ARG A 97 -5.99 13.97 -27.08
CA ARG A 97 -5.41 12.64 -27.24
C ARG A 97 -6.36 11.58 -26.73
N ALA A 98 -6.49 10.53 -27.50
CA ALA A 98 -7.11 9.27 -27.10
C ALA A 98 -6.16 8.13 -27.47
N TYR A 99 -5.01 8.03 -26.74
CA TYR A 99 -4.02 6.99 -26.99
C TYR A 99 -4.29 5.72 -26.20
N SER A 100 -3.93 4.57 -26.79
CA SER A 100 -3.94 3.28 -26.10
C SER A 100 -5.30 2.95 -25.47
N ALA A 101 -5.38 2.80 -24.14
CA ALA A 101 -6.63 2.62 -23.42
C ALA A 101 -7.69 3.68 -23.75
N GLY A 102 -7.29 4.90 -24.12
CA GLY A 102 -8.21 5.96 -24.57
C GLY A 102 -8.88 5.64 -25.90
N ALA A 103 -8.17 5.03 -26.85
CA ALA A 103 -8.75 4.60 -28.13
C ALA A 103 -9.78 3.46 -27.92
N LEU A 104 -9.47 2.50 -27.04
CA LEU A 104 -10.39 1.43 -26.67
C LEU A 104 -11.68 1.98 -26.05
N ILE A 105 -11.56 2.91 -25.09
CA ILE A 105 -12.72 3.56 -24.44
C ILE A 105 -13.53 4.36 -25.46
N ALA A 106 -12.86 5.09 -26.36
CA ALA A 106 -13.55 5.87 -27.38
C ALA A 106 -14.35 5.00 -28.34
N LEU A 107 -13.82 3.85 -28.75
CA LEU A 107 -14.52 2.90 -29.62
C LEU A 107 -15.73 2.22 -28.96
N ALA A 108 -15.77 2.18 -27.63
CA ALA A 108 -16.91 1.66 -26.87
C ALA A 108 -18.06 2.67 -26.72
N THR A 109 -18.00 3.85 -27.35
CA THR A 109 -19.06 4.86 -27.34
C THR A 109 -19.82 4.89 -28.66
N ASP A 110 -21.03 5.41 -28.63
CA ASP A 110 -21.94 5.45 -29.81
C ASP A 110 -21.36 6.25 -31.00
N ARG A 111 -20.59 7.29 -30.72
CA ARG A 111 -19.91 8.09 -31.74
C ARG A 111 -18.69 8.86 -31.15
N ILE A 112 -17.66 8.96 -31.97
CA ILE A 112 -16.45 9.70 -31.66
C ILE A 112 -16.48 11.06 -32.36
N TYR A 113 -16.23 12.11 -31.60
CA TYR A 113 -16.01 13.47 -32.07
C TYR A 113 -14.57 13.89 -31.77
N MET A 114 -13.95 14.59 -32.70
CA MET A 114 -12.55 14.99 -32.55
C MET A 114 -12.38 16.49 -32.83
N ARG A 115 -11.69 17.17 -31.92
CA ARG A 115 -11.32 18.58 -32.16
C ARG A 115 -10.14 18.70 -33.13
N PRO A 116 -10.03 19.82 -33.86
CA PRO A 116 -8.87 20.06 -34.71
C PRO A 116 -7.54 19.90 -33.94
N GLY A 117 -6.63 19.11 -34.50
CA GLY A 117 -5.32 18.80 -33.90
C GLY A 117 -5.35 17.73 -32.80
N SER A 118 -6.46 17.05 -32.61
CA SER A 118 -6.53 15.86 -31.76
C SER A 118 -6.11 14.59 -32.51
N VAL A 119 -5.82 13.53 -31.75
CA VAL A 119 -5.31 12.25 -32.27
C VAL A 119 -5.91 11.07 -31.51
N ILE A 120 -6.10 9.94 -32.22
CA ILE A 120 -6.61 8.69 -31.66
C ILE A 120 -5.85 7.49 -32.22
N GLY A 121 -5.54 6.48 -31.39
CA GLY A 121 -4.88 5.23 -31.79
C GLY A 121 -3.74 4.83 -30.87
N ALA A 122 -2.68 4.25 -31.46
CA ALA A 122 -1.47 3.75 -30.76
C ALA A 122 -1.84 2.82 -29.58
N ALA A 123 -2.63 1.78 -29.85
CA ALA A 123 -3.25 0.95 -28.81
C ALA A 123 -2.55 -0.41 -28.59
N THR A 124 -1.34 -0.62 -29.09
CA THR A 124 -0.57 -1.83 -28.79
C THR A 124 -0.34 -1.96 -27.30
N PRO A 125 -0.76 -3.07 -26.66
CA PRO A 125 -0.44 -3.30 -25.26
C PRO A 125 1.07 -3.40 -25.05
N VAL A 126 1.57 -2.69 -24.04
CA VAL A 126 2.99 -2.71 -23.65
C VAL A 126 3.12 -3.05 -22.16
N ASP A 127 4.25 -3.63 -21.80
CA ASP A 127 4.58 -3.83 -20.39
C ASP A 127 5.09 -2.53 -19.73
N GLY A 128 5.39 -2.58 -18.43
CA GLY A 128 5.86 -1.41 -17.67
C GLY A 128 7.20 -0.84 -18.11
N SER A 129 7.94 -1.54 -18.97
CA SER A 129 9.19 -1.08 -19.61
C SER A 129 8.96 -0.44 -20.98
N GLY A 130 7.72 -0.47 -21.49
CA GLY A 130 7.36 -0.02 -22.82
C GLY A 130 7.59 -1.07 -23.91
N THR A 131 7.87 -2.33 -23.55
CA THR A 131 8.04 -3.43 -24.49
C THR A 131 6.69 -4.00 -24.91
N LYS A 132 6.50 -4.33 -26.18
CA LYS A 132 5.28 -4.97 -26.73
C LYS A 132 4.93 -6.21 -25.90
N ALA A 133 3.68 -6.31 -25.48
CA ALA A 133 3.16 -7.45 -24.73
C ALA A 133 3.23 -8.75 -25.56
N PRO A 134 3.17 -9.93 -24.92
CA PRO A 134 3.10 -11.20 -25.64
C PRO A 134 1.92 -11.23 -26.62
N GLU A 135 2.09 -11.93 -27.76
CA GLU A 135 1.09 -12.00 -28.83
C GLU A 135 -0.32 -12.38 -28.34
N LYS A 136 -0.41 -13.21 -27.32
CA LYS A 136 -1.72 -13.54 -26.72
C LYS A 136 -2.48 -12.31 -26.25
N ILE A 137 -1.80 -11.34 -25.64
CA ILE A 137 -2.39 -10.09 -25.12
C ILE A 137 -2.71 -9.14 -26.30
N VAL A 138 -1.77 -9.01 -27.24
CA VAL A 138 -1.94 -8.18 -28.45
C VAL A 138 -3.14 -8.68 -29.28
N SER A 139 -3.23 -10.01 -29.48
CA SER A 139 -4.33 -10.63 -30.22
C SER A 139 -5.69 -10.44 -29.54
N ALA A 140 -5.75 -10.50 -28.19
CA ALA A 140 -6.96 -10.24 -27.43
C ALA A 140 -7.42 -8.79 -27.62
N MET A 141 -6.53 -7.82 -27.43
CA MET A 141 -6.81 -6.39 -27.60
C MET A 141 -7.26 -6.09 -29.03
N ARG A 142 -6.54 -6.61 -30.03
CA ARG A 142 -6.89 -6.46 -31.46
C ARG A 142 -8.30 -6.96 -31.75
N SER A 143 -8.66 -8.13 -31.23
CA SER A 143 -9.99 -8.71 -31.42
C SER A 143 -11.09 -7.89 -30.75
N GLN A 144 -10.81 -7.38 -29.55
CA GLN A 144 -11.74 -6.52 -28.82
C GLN A 144 -11.98 -5.20 -29.54
N MET A 145 -10.92 -4.52 -30.00
CA MET A 145 -11.07 -3.27 -30.75
C MET A 145 -11.81 -3.48 -32.09
N ARG A 146 -11.59 -4.61 -32.75
CA ARG A 146 -12.36 -4.98 -33.96
C ARG A 146 -13.85 -5.16 -33.64
N ALA A 147 -14.17 -5.88 -32.55
CA ALA A 147 -15.55 -6.11 -32.17
C ALA A 147 -16.28 -4.80 -31.83
N LEU A 148 -15.65 -3.89 -31.11
CA LEU A 148 -16.20 -2.56 -30.81
C LEU A 148 -16.40 -1.71 -32.09
N ALA A 149 -15.44 -1.77 -33.03
CA ALA A 149 -15.57 -1.08 -34.29
C ALA A 149 -16.74 -1.66 -35.13
N GLU A 150 -16.90 -2.99 -35.18
CA GLU A 150 -18.02 -3.65 -35.84
C GLU A 150 -19.37 -3.22 -35.23
N GLU A 151 -19.48 -3.12 -33.91
CA GLU A 151 -20.65 -2.67 -33.18
C GLU A 151 -21.00 -1.21 -33.52
N ALA A 152 -19.98 -0.36 -33.58
CA ALA A 152 -20.11 1.05 -33.97
C ALA A 152 -20.33 1.28 -35.49
N ASN A 153 -20.39 0.22 -36.32
CA ASN A 153 -20.43 0.27 -37.79
C ASN A 153 -19.21 0.98 -38.40
N LEU A 154 -18.03 0.84 -37.79
CA LEU A 154 -16.74 1.33 -38.30
C LEU A 154 -15.95 0.19 -38.94
N ASP A 155 -14.94 0.52 -39.75
CA ASP A 155 -14.08 -0.50 -40.34
C ASP A 155 -13.21 -1.19 -39.28
N PRO A 156 -13.40 -2.50 -39.02
CA PRO A 156 -12.67 -3.21 -38.00
C PRO A 156 -11.15 -3.35 -38.28
N GLU A 157 -10.72 -3.27 -39.53
CA GLU A 157 -9.30 -3.37 -39.89
C GLU A 157 -8.54 -2.10 -39.48
N VAL A 158 -9.17 -0.93 -39.51
CA VAL A 158 -8.60 0.33 -39.01
C VAL A 158 -8.41 0.26 -37.48
N ALA A 159 -9.38 -0.28 -36.74
CA ALA A 159 -9.24 -0.51 -35.29
C ALA A 159 -8.13 -1.52 -34.99
N ALA A 160 -8.02 -2.58 -35.80
CA ALA A 160 -6.94 -3.57 -35.68
C ALA A 160 -5.56 -2.96 -35.92
N ALA A 161 -5.41 -2.06 -36.92
CA ALA A 161 -4.17 -1.38 -37.23
C ALA A 161 -3.70 -0.41 -36.12
N MET A 162 -4.62 0.05 -35.26
CA MET A 162 -4.24 0.81 -34.04
C MET A 162 -3.53 -0.06 -32.99
N VAL A 163 -3.68 -1.39 -33.07
CA VAL A 163 -3.10 -2.36 -32.11
C VAL A 163 -1.91 -3.10 -32.70
N ASP A 164 -1.98 -3.45 -33.98
CA ASP A 164 -1.02 -4.33 -34.66
C ASP A 164 -0.34 -3.60 -35.80
N GLU A 165 0.96 -3.42 -35.68
CA GLU A 165 1.82 -2.74 -36.66
C GLU A 165 1.98 -3.50 -37.97
N ASP A 166 1.65 -4.81 -38.03
CA ASP A 166 1.74 -5.61 -39.22
C ASP A 166 0.56 -5.40 -40.20
N ILE A 167 -0.50 -4.70 -39.75
CA ILE A 167 -1.68 -4.41 -40.55
C ILE A 167 -1.45 -3.15 -41.39
N GLU A 168 -1.68 -3.28 -42.70
CA GLU A 168 -1.59 -2.21 -43.69
C GLU A 168 -2.99 -1.71 -44.02
N ILE A 169 -3.18 -0.39 -44.05
CA ILE A 169 -4.38 0.27 -44.57
C ILE A 169 -3.96 1.11 -45.77
N GLU A 170 -4.45 0.72 -46.97
CA GLU A 170 -4.05 1.36 -48.24
C GLU A 170 -4.32 2.88 -48.21
N GLY A 171 -3.26 3.64 -48.49
CA GLY A 171 -3.34 5.10 -48.49
C GLY A 171 -3.26 5.77 -47.12
N VAL A 172 -3.24 5.00 -46.00
CA VAL A 172 -3.23 5.53 -44.61
C VAL A 172 -1.93 5.12 -43.90
N ILE A 173 -1.66 3.82 -43.81
CA ILE A 173 -0.48 3.33 -43.09
C ILE A 173 0.11 2.08 -43.75
N GLU A 174 1.43 2.04 -43.82
CA GLU A 174 2.19 0.89 -44.34
C GLU A 174 2.45 -0.14 -43.22
N SER A 175 2.55 -1.42 -43.59
CA SER A 175 2.95 -2.48 -42.65
C SER A 175 4.30 -2.14 -41.98
N GLY A 176 4.40 -2.48 -40.70
CA GLY A 176 5.54 -2.14 -39.83
C GLY A 176 5.38 -0.81 -39.08
N LYS A 177 4.23 -0.14 -39.21
CA LYS A 177 3.94 1.11 -38.51
C LYS A 177 2.61 1.00 -37.73
N LEU A 178 2.59 1.55 -36.54
CA LEU A 178 1.40 1.54 -35.70
C LEU A 178 0.47 2.72 -36.04
N LEU A 179 -0.80 2.44 -36.28
CA LEU A 179 -1.77 3.47 -36.68
C LEU A 179 -2.14 4.43 -35.54
N THR A 180 -2.05 5.71 -35.86
CA THR A 180 -2.59 6.81 -35.07
C THR A 180 -3.20 7.81 -36.03
N LEU A 181 -4.50 8.06 -35.87
CA LEU A 181 -5.23 8.96 -36.76
C LEU A 181 -5.26 10.39 -36.21
N THR A 182 -5.02 11.33 -37.08
CA THR A 182 -5.35 12.75 -36.86
C THR A 182 -6.87 12.95 -37.02
N THR A 183 -7.38 14.12 -36.62
CA THR A 183 -8.79 14.46 -36.77
C THR A 183 -9.27 14.36 -38.24
N GLU A 184 -8.43 14.81 -39.20
CA GLU A 184 -8.78 14.78 -40.61
C GLU A 184 -8.79 13.32 -41.14
N GLU A 185 -7.77 12.54 -40.84
CA GLU A 185 -7.71 11.12 -41.23
C GLU A 185 -8.86 10.30 -40.63
N ALA A 186 -9.19 10.54 -39.36
CA ALA A 186 -10.31 9.88 -38.70
C ALA A 186 -11.67 10.25 -39.33
N ALA A 187 -11.84 11.50 -39.75
CA ALA A 187 -13.03 11.97 -40.41
C ALA A 187 -13.15 11.38 -41.85
N ASP A 188 -12.03 11.34 -42.59
CA ASP A 188 -11.99 10.79 -43.97
C ASP A 188 -12.32 9.28 -43.98
N LEU A 189 -11.87 8.55 -42.93
CA LEU A 189 -12.18 7.14 -42.73
C LEU A 189 -13.56 6.88 -42.10
N GLY A 190 -14.32 7.94 -41.76
CA GLY A 190 -15.61 7.83 -41.08
C GLY A 190 -15.53 7.36 -39.60
N TYR A 191 -14.31 7.36 -38.99
CA TYR A 191 -14.08 6.98 -37.61
C TYR A 191 -14.51 8.02 -36.60
N ALA A 192 -14.47 9.29 -36.97
CA ALA A 192 -14.89 10.38 -36.12
C ALA A 192 -15.56 11.52 -36.90
N VAL A 193 -16.29 12.34 -36.18
CA VAL A 193 -16.80 13.62 -36.70
C VAL A 193 -15.86 14.74 -36.26
N ALA A 194 -15.34 15.49 -37.21
CA ALA A 194 -14.53 16.66 -36.91
C ALA A 194 -15.40 17.82 -36.44
N ILE A 195 -15.15 18.37 -35.26
CA ILE A 195 -15.91 19.48 -34.69
C ILE A 195 -14.98 20.43 -33.86
N ASP A 196 -15.38 21.71 -33.78
CA ASP A 196 -14.54 22.71 -33.11
C ASP A 196 -14.57 22.59 -31.59
N ASP A 197 -15.73 22.33 -31.00
CA ASP A 197 -15.90 22.30 -29.54
C ASP A 197 -17.17 21.54 -29.11
N LEU A 198 -17.40 21.51 -27.79
CA LEU A 198 -18.57 20.88 -27.20
C LEU A 198 -19.89 21.47 -27.68
N SER A 199 -19.92 22.77 -27.99
CA SER A 199 -21.16 23.43 -28.47
C SER A 199 -21.53 22.91 -29.85
N ALA A 200 -20.53 22.71 -30.72
CA ALA A 200 -20.74 22.12 -32.03
C ALA A 200 -21.21 20.64 -31.92
N LEU A 201 -20.70 19.88 -30.93
CA LEU A 201 -21.18 18.53 -30.64
C LEU A 201 -22.64 18.56 -30.21
N LEU A 202 -23.02 19.45 -29.30
CA LEU A 202 -24.40 19.56 -28.83
C LEU A 202 -25.35 19.95 -29.98
N ASN A 203 -24.90 20.75 -30.92
CA ASN A 203 -25.69 21.09 -32.11
C ASN A 203 -25.88 19.87 -33.04
N ASP A 204 -24.83 19.05 -33.23
CA ASP A 204 -24.92 17.82 -34.02
C ASP A 204 -25.86 16.79 -33.40
N LEU A 205 -25.95 16.78 -32.05
CA LEU A 205 -26.88 15.92 -31.30
C LEU A 205 -28.31 16.49 -31.17
N GLU A 206 -28.62 17.61 -31.84
CA GLU A 206 -29.93 18.32 -31.72
C GLU A 206 -30.24 18.74 -30.25
N ALA A 207 -29.20 18.85 -29.40
CA ALA A 207 -29.25 19.23 -27.98
C ALA A 207 -28.81 20.69 -27.75
N GLU A 208 -29.03 21.57 -28.72
CA GLU A 208 -28.69 23.00 -28.62
C GLU A 208 -29.49 23.63 -27.48
N GLY A 209 -28.75 24.25 -26.54
CA GLY A 209 -29.33 24.87 -25.33
C GLY A 209 -29.52 23.89 -24.17
N ALA A 210 -29.09 22.61 -24.30
CA ALA A 210 -29.09 21.68 -23.20
C ALA A 210 -28.23 22.18 -22.02
N ARG A 211 -28.67 21.86 -20.82
CA ARG A 211 -27.91 22.16 -19.61
C ARG A 211 -26.76 21.15 -19.47
N VAL A 212 -25.53 21.60 -19.67
CA VAL A 212 -24.36 20.76 -19.49
C VAL A 212 -23.96 20.76 -18.01
N THR A 213 -23.95 19.57 -17.40
CA THR A 213 -23.47 19.34 -16.05
C THR A 213 -22.16 18.55 -16.12
N THR A 214 -21.10 19.05 -15.51
CA THR A 214 -19.83 18.30 -15.47
C THR A 214 -19.80 17.39 -14.26
N ALA A 215 -19.59 16.10 -14.50
CA ALA A 215 -19.39 15.13 -13.44
C ALA A 215 -18.06 15.42 -12.72
N GLU A 216 -18.10 15.40 -11.42
CA GLU A 216 -16.91 15.57 -10.57
C GLU A 216 -16.70 14.33 -9.71
N ALA A 217 -15.43 13.95 -9.55
CA ALA A 217 -15.09 12.91 -8.59
C ALA A 217 -15.53 13.34 -7.19
N ASN A 218 -16.34 12.52 -6.53
CA ASN A 218 -16.79 12.78 -5.19
C ASN A 218 -15.64 12.64 -4.18
N TRP A 219 -15.87 13.03 -2.92
CA TRP A 219 -14.81 12.97 -1.92
C TRP A 219 -14.33 11.55 -1.65
N ALA A 220 -15.24 10.54 -1.71
CA ALA A 220 -14.90 9.13 -1.46
C ALA A 220 -14.01 8.57 -2.59
N GLU A 221 -14.33 8.87 -3.85
CA GLU A 221 -13.52 8.49 -5.02
C GLU A 221 -12.12 9.12 -4.95
N ARG A 222 -12.02 10.40 -4.54
CA ARG A 222 -10.72 11.05 -4.31
C ARG A 222 -9.93 10.38 -3.22
N VAL A 223 -10.58 9.98 -2.13
CA VAL A 223 -9.95 9.23 -1.02
C VAL A 223 -9.47 7.86 -1.51
N VAL A 224 -10.32 7.11 -2.21
CA VAL A 224 -9.97 5.80 -2.76
C VAL A 224 -8.78 5.90 -3.71
N ARG A 225 -8.82 6.82 -4.68
CA ARG A 225 -7.71 7.05 -5.63
C ARG A 225 -6.42 7.47 -4.95
N PHE A 226 -6.49 8.26 -3.88
CA PHE A 226 -5.31 8.63 -3.11
C PHE A 226 -4.69 7.44 -2.39
N PHE A 227 -5.49 6.62 -1.69
CA PHE A 227 -5.00 5.52 -0.88
C PHE A 227 -4.66 4.26 -1.68
N SER A 228 -5.19 4.10 -2.89
CA SER A 228 -4.79 3.03 -3.82
C SER A 228 -3.53 3.38 -4.63
N ASN A 229 -3.01 4.60 -4.50
CA ASN A 229 -1.81 5.02 -5.22
C ASN A 229 -0.57 4.22 -4.76
N PRO A 230 0.19 3.59 -5.67
CA PRO A 230 1.39 2.80 -5.32
C PRO A 230 2.47 3.59 -4.58
N VAL A 231 2.49 4.92 -4.69
CA VAL A 231 3.43 5.78 -3.93
C VAL A 231 2.96 5.94 -2.48
N VAL A 232 1.64 5.95 -2.23
CA VAL A 232 1.06 6.13 -0.89
C VAL A 232 1.01 4.80 -0.12
N ALA A 233 0.84 3.69 -0.81
CA ALA A 233 0.71 2.35 -0.20
C ALA A 233 1.84 1.99 0.79
N PRO A 234 3.15 2.22 0.51
CA PRO A 234 4.22 1.93 1.47
C PRO A 234 4.10 2.69 2.79
N PHE A 235 3.61 3.93 2.76
CA PHE A 235 3.39 4.73 3.98
C PHE A 235 2.23 4.19 4.80
N LEU A 236 1.11 3.83 4.15
CA LEU A 236 -0.03 3.21 4.83
C LEU A 236 0.33 1.90 5.49
N LEU A 237 1.00 1.01 4.75
CA LEU A 237 1.43 -0.28 5.26
C LEU A 237 2.45 -0.12 6.40
N SER A 238 3.41 0.80 6.27
CA SER A 238 4.38 1.08 7.32
C SER A 238 3.70 1.61 8.58
N LEU A 239 2.77 2.56 8.44
CA LEU A 239 1.97 3.08 9.56
C LEU A 239 1.11 1.97 10.19
N GLY A 240 0.52 1.11 9.35
CA GLY A 240 -0.26 -0.05 9.77
C GLY A 240 0.55 -0.98 10.68
N PHE A 241 1.66 -1.47 10.19
CA PHE A 241 2.51 -2.41 10.94
C PHE A 241 3.16 -1.77 12.16
N LEU A 242 3.75 -0.58 12.00
CA LEU A 242 4.39 0.10 13.12
C LEU A 242 3.37 0.47 14.22
N GLY A 243 2.15 0.87 13.85
CA GLY A 243 1.08 1.14 14.79
C GLY A 243 0.70 -0.09 15.59
N LEU A 244 0.49 -1.24 14.93
CA LEU A 244 0.18 -2.51 15.59
C LEU A 244 1.33 -3.00 16.49
N ILE A 245 2.57 -2.96 16.00
CA ILE A 245 3.76 -3.37 16.77
C ILE A 245 3.92 -2.46 18.00
N THR A 246 3.73 -1.16 17.84
CA THR A 246 3.84 -0.19 18.95
C THR A 246 2.79 -0.45 20.02
N GLU A 247 1.55 -0.71 19.63
CA GLU A 247 0.47 -1.03 20.57
C GLU A 247 0.74 -2.31 21.36
N ILE A 248 1.27 -3.36 20.70
CA ILE A 248 1.62 -4.63 21.37
C ILE A 248 2.78 -4.44 22.35
N LYS A 249 3.80 -3.64 21.97
CA LYS A 249 5.00 -3.44 22.80
C LYS A 249 4.83 -2.40 23.89
N SER A 250 4.04 -1.36 23.65
CA SER A 250 3.81 -0.25 24.56
C SER A 250 2.34 0.16 24.45
N PRO A 251 1.45 -0.52 25.18
CA PRO A 251 0.00 -0.26 25.11
C PRO A 251 -0.30 1.22 25.36
N SER A 252 -0.87 1.88 24.35
CA SER A 252 -1.18 3.32 24.33
C SER A 252 -2.69 3.60 24.32
N PHE A 253 -3.46 2.82 25.08
CA PHE A 253 -4.93 2.88 25.14
C PHE A 253 -5.60 2.70 23.75
N GLY A 254 -4.97 1.95 22.85
CA GLY A 254 -5.49 1.66 21.52
C GLY A 254 -5.19 2.74 20.46
N LEU A 255 -4.50 3.83 20.79
CA LEU A 255 -4.25 4.92 19.84
C LEU A 255 -3.32 4.49 18.69
N ALA A 256 -2.18 3.88 19.02
CA ALA A 256 -1.23 3.42 18.01
C ALA A 256 -1.82 2.25 17.18
N GLY A 257 -2.44 1.28 17.86
CA GLY A 257 -3.12 0.16 17.21
C GLY A 257 -4.30 0.61 16.37
N GLY A 258 -5.10 1.56 16.85
CA GLY A 258 -6.23 2.14 16.12
C GLY A 258 -5.78 2.87 14.85
N ALA A 259 -4.72 3.67 14.92
CA ALA A 259 -4.13 4.31 13.76
C ALA A 259 -3.59 3.28 12.76
N GLY A 260 -2.95 2.21 13.25
CA GLY A 260 -2.47 1.10 12.43
C GLY A 260 -3.60 0.35 11.73
N LEU A 261 -4.66 0.02 12.44
CA LEU A 261 -5.85 -0.63 11.86
C LEU A 261 -6.54 0.28 10.84
N LEU A 262 -6.66 1.57 11.12
CA LEU A 262 -7.22 2.53 10.17
C LEU A 262 -6.38 2.58 8.88
N ALA A 263 -5.06 2.64 8.98
CA ALA A 263 -4.17 2.65 7.83
C ALA A 263 -4.31 1.38 6.97
N LEU A 264 -4.35 0.19 7.60
CA LEU A 264 -4.58 -1.07 6.89
C LEU A 264 -5.99 -1.14 6.28
N SER A 265 -7.01 -0.63 6.98
CA SER A 265 -8.38 -0.58 6.46
C SER A 265 -8.49 0.35 5.25
N LEU A 266 -7.80 1.48 5.25
CA LEU A 266 -7.73 2.38 4.10
C LEU A 266 -7.00 1.74 2.92
N PHE A 267 -5.92 1.00 3.19
CA PHE A 267 -5.20 0.26 2.16
C PHE A 267 -6.09 -0.82 1.52
N PHE A 268 -6.56 -1.80 2.31
CA PHE A 268 -7.38 -2.88 1.79
C PHE A 268 -8.73 -2.40 1.24
N GLY A 269 -9.37 -1.46 1.91
CA GLY A 269 -10.64 -0.90 1.48
C GLY A 269 -10.54 -0.20 0.12
N SER A 270 -9.50 0.60 -0.09
CA SER A 270 -9.28 1.25 -1.40
C SER A 270 -8.98 0.23 -2.51
N HIS A 271 -8.14 -0.79 -2.23
CA HIS A 271 -7.82 -1.84 -3.20
C HIS A 271 -9.01 -2.74 -3.51
N LEU A 272 -9.89 -3.00 -2.53
CA LEU A 272 -11.12 -3.75 -2.73
C LEU A 272 -12.12 -2.98 -3.63
N ILE A 273 -12.31 -1.69 -3.39
CA ILE A 273 -13.25 -0.85 -4.16
C ILE A 273 -12.82 -0.75 -5.63
N ILE A 274 -11.53 -0.63 -5.92
CA ILE A 274 -11.04 -0.58 -7.29
C ILE A 274 -10.89 -1.95 -7.95
N GLY A 275 -11.14 -3.06 -7.21
CA GLY A 275 -11.07 -4.42 -7.74
C GLY A 275 -9.66 -5.02 -7.82
N LEU A 276 -8.67 -4.43 -7.14
CA LEU A 276 -7.32 -5.01 -7.02
C LEU A 276 -7.26 -6.10 -5.94
N ALA A 277 -7.93 -5.91 -4.81
CA ALA A 277 -7.99 -6.90 -3.74
C ALA A 277 -9.31 -7.66 -3.77
N GLY A 278 -9.25 -8.96 -3.52
CA GLY A 278 -10.40 -9.80 -3.21
C GLY A 278 -10.57 -10.00 -1.70
N LEU A 279 -11.71 -10.54 -1.28
CA LEU A 279 -11.90 -10.94 0.12
C LEU A 279 -10.96 -12.06 0.53
N GLU A 280 -10.57 -12.93 -0.41
CA GLU A 280 -9.59 -14.00 -0.23
C GLU A 280 -8.22 -13.46 0.17
N ASP A 281 -7.77 -12.34 -0.40
CA ASP A 281 -6.48 -11.73 -0.07
C ASP A 281 -6.47 -11.18 1.35
N ILE A 282 -7.59 -10.57 1.77
CA ILE A 282 -7.80 -10.10 3.13
C ILE A 282 -7.82 -11.26 4.12
N LEU A 283 -8.44 -12.39 3.74
CA LEU A 283 -8.47 -13.60 4.56
C LEU A 283 -7.08 -14.21 4.70
N VAL A 284 -6.29 -14.29 3.62
CA VAL A 284 -4.90 -14.78 3.67
C VAL A 284 -4.04 -13.88 4.58
N PHE A 285 -4.17 -12.57 4.43
CA PHE A 285 -3.51 -11.59 5.30
C PHE A 285 -3.91 -11.75 6.77
N GLY A 286 -5.23 -11.84 7.05
CA GLY A 286 -5.77 -11.99 8.39
C GLY A 286 -5.35 -13.30 9.06
N LEU A 287 -5.33 -14.41 8.30
CA LEU A 287 -4.82 -15.70 8.77
C LEU A 287 -3.33 -15.61 9.09
N GLY A 288 -2.56 -14.92 8.26
CA GLY A 288 -1.15 -14.66 8.53
C GLY A 288 -0.93 -13.90 9.84
N LEU A 289 -1.70 -12.84 10.10
CA LEU A 289 -1.66 -12.11 11.37
C LEU A 289 -2.08 -12.99 12.56
N ALA A 290 -3.10 -13.83 12.40
CA ALA A 290 -3.55 -14.74 13.44
C ALA A 290 -2.45 -15.76 13.80
N LEU A 291 -1.75 -16.33 12.81
CA LEU A 291 -0.62 -17.24 13.04
C LEU A 291 0.54 -16.55 13.77
N ILE A 292 0.87 -15.30 13.41
CA ILE A 292 1.84 -14.51 14.17
C ILE A 292 1.37 -14.32 15.62
N GLY A 293 0.06 -14.04 15.81
CA GLY A 293 -0.53 -13.90 17.14
C GLY A 293 -0.41 -15.19 17.96
N VAL A 294 -0.63 -16.35 17.36
CA VAL A 294 -0.45 -17.67 18.01
C VAL A 294 1.01 -17.84 18.45
N GLU A 295 1.98 -17.53 17.60
CA GLU A 295 3.41 -17.60 17.96
C GLU A 295 3.77 -16.67 19.12
N VAL A 296 3.27 -15.43 19.09
CA VAL A 296 3.65 -14.41 20.09
C VAL A 296 2.98 -14.67 21.46
N PHE A 297 1.71 -15.10 21.46
CA PHE A 297 0.90 -15.14 22.69
C PHE A 297 0.63 -16.55 23.22
N LEU A 298 0.61 -17.60 22.36
CA LEU A 298 0.24 -18.96 22.78
C LEU A 298 1.44 -19.90 22.83
N ILE A 299 2.31 -19.88 21.81
CA ILE A 299 3.40 -20.87 21.64
C ILE A 299 4.73 -20.14 21.37
N PRO A 300 5.21 -19.30 22.30
CA PRO A 300 6.40 -18.51 22.04
C PRO A 300 7.66 -19.41 21.89
N GLY A 301 8.44 -19.18 20.83
CA GLY A 301 9.78 -19.72 20.67
C GLY A 301 9.93 -20.88 19.68
N PHE A 302 8.87 -21.39 19.03
CA PHE A 302 8.98 -22.43 18.02
C PHE A 302 9.31 -21.91 16.62
N GLY A 303 8.90 -20.64 16.32
CA GLY A 303 9.18 -19.93 15.07
C GLY A 303 8.36 -20.40 13.86
N LEU A 304 7.68 -21.55 13.92
CA LEU A 304 6.95 -22.12 12.79
C LEU A 304 5.70 -21.29 12.43
N PHE A 305 4.90 -20.94 13.43
CA PHE A 305 3.67 -20.16 13.22
C PHE A 305 4.01 -18.72 12.84
N GLY A 306 5.10 -18.16 13.38
CA GLY A 306 5.62 -16.85 13.00
C GLY A 306 6.10 -16.82 11.55
N LEU A 307 6.83 -17.85 11.12
CA LEU A 307 7.29 -17.97 9.73
C LEU A 307 6.11 -18.11 8.75
N LEU A 308 5.20 -19.05 9.02
CA LEU A 308 4.01 -19.27 8.18
C LEU A 308 3.10 -18.03 8.18
N GLY A 309 2.95 -17.39 9.34
CA GLY A 309 2.20 -16.16 9.47
C GLY A 309 2.84 -15.00 8.69
N GLY A 310 4.15 -14.85 8.73
CA GLY A 310 4.89 -13.87 7.93
C GLY A 310 4.70 -14.09 6.43
N ILE A 311 4.78 -15.35 5.99
CA ILE A 311 4.50 -15.71 4.58
C ILE A 311 3.05 -15.36 4.23
N GLY A 312 2.07 -15.70 5.08
CA GLY A 312 0.66 -15.37 4.86
C GLY A 312 0.40 -13.87 4.76
N VAL A 313 0.98 -13.07 5.65
CA VAL A 313 0.90 -11.60 5.61
C VAL A 313 1.48 -11.05 4.31
N MET A 314 2.68 -11.50 3.93
CA MET A 314 3.33 -11.04 2.69
C MET A 314 2.56 -11.48 1.45
N ALA A 315 2.05 -12.71 1.43
CA ALA A 315 1.23 -13.22 0.33
C ALA A 315 -0.08 -12.45 0.19
N GLY A 316 -0.82 -12.25 1.28
CA GLY A 316 -2.08 -11.48 1.24
C GLY A 316 -1.88 -10.03 0.78
N LEU A 317 -0.83 -9.36 1.23
CA LEU A 317 -0.48 -8.02 0.75
C LEU A 317 -0.07 -8.01 -0.72
N TYR A 318 0.73 -8.99 -1.15
CA TYR A 318 1.18 -9.09 -2.53
C TYR A 318 0.01 -9.33 -3.47
N LEU A 319 -0.84 -10.31 -3.16
CA LEU A 319 -2.01 -10.65 -3.94
C LEU A 319 -3.02 -9.49 -4.02
N SER A 320 -3.23 -8.76 -2.92
CA SER A 320 -4.14 -7.61 -2.90
C SER A 320 -3.74 -6.44 -3.81
N MET A 321 -2.55 -6.49 -4.43
CA MET A 321 -2.07 -5.49 -5.38
C MET A 321 -2.09 -5.96 -6.83
N LEU A 322 -2.39 -7.24 -7.07
CA LEU A 322 -2.28 -7.82 -8.41
C LEU A 322 -3.56 -7.72 -9.23
N GLY A 323 -4.73 -7.78 -8.59
CA GLY A 323 -6.03 -7.83 -9.29
C GLY A 323 -6.32 -9.18 -9.95
N GLY A 324 -7.47 -9.28 -10.61
CA GLY A 324 -7.95 -10.54 -11.20
C GLY A 324 -7.17 -11.01 -12.44
N MET A 325 -6.55 -10.10 -13.20
CA MET A 325 -5.75 -10.40 -14.40
C MET A 325 -4.40 -9.67 -14.33
N PRO A 326 -3.45 -10.14 -13.49
CA PRO A 326 -2.21 -9.43 -13.27
C PRO A 326 -1.27 -9.54 -14.49
N THR A 327 -0.65 -8.42 -14.81
CA THR A 327 0.38 -8.29 -15.84
C THR A 327 1.79 -8.29 -15.22
N SER A 328 2.84 -8.49 -16.04
CA SER A 328 4.23 -8.43 -15.57
C SER A 328 4.56 -7.14 -14.80
N PRO A 329 4.09 -5.94 -15.19
CA PRO A 329 4.26 -4.72 -14.43
C PRO A 329 3.62 -4.75 -13.04
N ASP A 330 2.47 -5.41 -12.87
CA ASP A 330 1.78 -5.46 -11.58
C ASP A 330 2.59 -6.26 -10.55
N PHE A 331 3.18 -7.38 -10.96
CA PHE A 331 4.11 -8.15 -10.12
C PHE A 331 5.31 -7.30 -9.67
N THR A 332 5.88 -6.51 -10.60
CA THR A 332 7.00 -5.63 -10.30
C THR A 332 6.61 -4.50 -9.37
N ARG A 333 5.46 -3.86 -9.61
CA ARG A 333 4.92 -2.77 -8.75
C ARG A 333 4.61 -3.27 -7.34
N ALA A 334 3.92 -4.41 -7.21
CA ALA A 334 3.62 -5.01 -5.92
C ALA A 334 4.92 -5.34 -5.15
N GLY A 335 5.91 -5.93 -5.81
CA GLY A 335 7.22 -6.20 -5.24
C GLY A 335 7.95 -4.93 -4.80
N LEU A 336 7.90 -3.86 -5.60
CA LEU A 336 8.52 -2.57 -5.27
C LEU A 336 7.83 -1.92 -4.06
N VAL A 337 6.51 -1.92 -4.01
CA VAL A 337 5.73 -1.38 -2.87
C VAL A 337 6.08 -2.11 -1.59
N LEU A 338 6.11 -3.45 -1.59
CA LEU A 338 6.45 -4.24 -0.41
C LEU A 338 7.91 -4.04 0.02
N SER A 339 8.84 -4.00 -0.93
CA SER A 339 10.26 -3.72 -0.64
C SER A 339 10.45 -2.34 -0.04
N THR A 340 9.78 -1.33 -0.59
CA THR A 340 9.81 0.04 -0.07
C THR A 340 9.17 0.11 1.31
N THR A 341 8.05 -0.58 1.55
CA THR A 341 7.41 -0.71 2.86
C THR A 341 8.39 -1.28 3.89
N MET A 342 9.10 -2.36 3.56
CA MET A 342 10.08 -2.97 4.45
C MET A 342 11.21 -2.00 4.81
N VAL A 343 11.75 -1.29 3.82
CA VAL A 343 12.77 -0.26 4.04
C VAL A 343 12.23 0.84 4.97
N PHE A 344 11.01 1.32 4.74
CA PHE A 344 10.37 2.32 5.59
C PHE A 344 10.21 1.85 7.03
N ILE A 345 9.75 0.62 7.24
CA ILE A 345 9.60 0.03 8.58
C ILE A 345 10.97 -0.02 9.29
N VAL A 346 12.00 -0.52 8.60
CA VAL A 346 13.35 -0.64 9.18
C VAL A 346 13.94 0.73 9.51
N VAL A 347 13.85 1.69 8.58
CA VAL A 347 14.37 3.05 8.78
C VAL A 347 13.63 3.75 9.91
N THR A 348 12.30 3.69 9.92
CA THR A 348 11.49 4.33 10.96
C THR A 348 11.74 3.71 12.33
N ALA A 349 11.82 2.38 12.41
CA ALA A 349 12.16 1.68 13.63
C ALA A 349 13.57 2.07 14.12
N TRP A 350 14.56 2.14 13.23
CA TRP A 350 15.93 2.56 13.56
C TRP A 350 15.99 4.01 14.05
N VAL A 351 15.30 4.93 13.38
CA VAL A 351 15.20 6.33 13.82
C VAL A 351 14.51 6.41 15.18
N ALA A 352 13.39 5.70 15.37
CA ALA A 352 12.66 5.68 16.64
C ALA A 352 13.54 5.18 17.80
N ILE A 353 14.32 4.12 17.58
CA ILE A 353 15.26 3.60 18.58
C ILE A 353 16.34 4.63 18.95
N ARG A 354 16.81 5.42 17.97
CA ARG A 354 17.85 6.42 18.21
C ARG A 354 17.38 7.73 18.79
N THR A 355 16.16 8.17 18.47
CA THR A 355 15.68 9.54 18.78
C THR A 355 14.74 9.60 19.96
N LEU A 356 14.03 8.51 20.30
CA LEU A 356 13.06 8.49 21.38
C LEU A 356 13.70 7.96 22.69
N PRO A 357 13.86 8.80 23.73
CA PRO A 357 14.53 8.41 24.99
C PRO A 357 13.83 7.26 25.74
N GLY A 358 12.58 6.96 25.41
CA GLY A 358 11.81 5.84 25.99
C GLY A 358 12.03 4.50 25.29
N VAL A 359 12.50 4.51 24.06
CA VAL A 359 12.69 3.29 23.23
C VAL A 359 14.01 2.58 23.58
N SER A 360 14.98 3.31 24.12
CA SER A 360 16.19 2.69 24.68
C SER A 360 15.89 1.76 25.88
N ARG A 361 14.78 1.99 26.60
CA ARG A 361 14.27 1.04 27.61
C ARG A 361 13.58 -0.20 27.00
N LEU A 362 13.11 -0.13 25.75
CA LEU A 362 12.58 -1.29 25.02
C LEU A 362 13.70 -2.21 24.49
N ALA A 363 14.86 -1.66 24.16
CA ALA A 363 16.05 -2.45 23.83
C ALA A 363 16.60 -3.20 25.06
N SER A 364 16.36 -2.68 26.26
CA SER A 364 16.75 -3.31 27.54
C SER A 364 15.74 -4.33 28.07
N SER A 365 14.55 -4.46 27.47
CA SER A 365 13.52 -5.41 27.92
C SER A 365 13.60 -6.79 27.24
N GLY A 366 14.78 -7.35 27.07
CA GLY A 366 14.98 -8.80 26.98
C GLY A 366 14.94 -9.45 25.59
N ILE A 367 14.87 -8.69 24.50
CA ILE A 367 15.00 -9.27 23.13
C ILE A 367 16.44 -9.20 22.61
N LEU A 368 17.21 -8.25 23.09
CA LEU A 368 18.66 -8.19 22.89
C LEU A 368 19.30 -8.13 24.26
N LEU A 369 19.86 -9.25 24.76
CA LEU A 369 20.77 -9.30 25.89
C LEU A 369 22.04 -8.51 25.52
N MET A 370 21.97 -7.20 25.66
CA MET A 370 23.13 -6.30 25.53
C MET A 370 23.56 -5.68 26.86
N ASP A 371 22.93 -6.05 27.97
CA ASP A 371 23.46 -5.69 29.27
C ASP A 371 24.59 -6.65 29.62
N SER A 372 25.81 -6.23 29.36
CA SER A 372 26.93 -6.73 30.12
C SER A 372 26.73 -6.23 31.56
N THR A 373 26.68 -7.13 32.52
CA THR A 373 26.73 -6.80 33.94
C THR A 373 28.15 -6.25 34.26
N ASP A 374 28.36 -4.96 33.96
CA ASP A 374 29.58 -4.27 34.31
C ASP A 374 29.52 -3.84 35.79
N ARG A 375 30.64 -4.00 36.47
CA ARG A 375 30.88 -3.56 37.87
C ARG A 375 30.53 -2.09 38.13
N GLU A 376 30.47 -1.25 37.10
CA GLU A 376 30.11 0.17 37.20
C GLU A 376 28.58 0.41 37.40
N THR A 377 27.74 -0.58 37.18
CA THR A 377 26.26 -0.48 37.35
C THR A 377 25.78 -1.01 38.69
N GLY A 378 26.68 -1.31 39.65
CA GLY A 378 26.30 -1.61 41.04
C GLY A 378 25.82 -3.04 41.30
N TYR A 379 26.10 -3.98 40.41
CA TYR A 379 25.89 -5.40 40.67
C TYR A 379 27.14 -5.98 41.31
N GLU A 380 27.31 -5.80 42.65
CA GLU A 380 28.29 -6.56 43.42
C GLU A 380 27.70 -7.92 43.80
N SER A 381 28.12 -8.96 43.11
CA SER A 381 27.96 -10.33 43.61
C SER A 381 28.92 -10.50 44.79
N ALA A 382 28.46 -10.37 46.03
CA ALA A 382 29.21 -10.53 47.28
C ALA A 382 30.55 -9.76 47.36
N GLU A 383 30.75 -9.01 48.42
CA GLU A 383 32.05 -8.34 48.71
C GLU A 383 33.20 -9.36 48.64
N SER A 384 34.17 -9.06 47.77
CA SER A 384 35.35 -9.91 47.68
C SER A 384 36.21 -9.73 48.95
N ARG A 385 36.23 -10.76 49.80
CA ARG A 385 36.99 -10.79 51.06
C ARG A 385 38.51 -10.97 50.83
N VAL A 386 39.09 -10.02 50.11
CA VAL A 386 40.53 -10.02 49.78
C VAL A 386 41.40 -9.96 51.06
N ASP A 387 40.83 -9.46 52.15
CA ASP A 387 41.38 -9.39 53.47
C ASP A 387 41.71 -10.79 54.06
N LEU A 388 41.04 -11.82 53.65
CA LEU A 388 41.25 -13.19 54.09
C LEU A 388 42.42 -13.89 53.37
N ILE A 389 42.83 -13.42 52.20
CA ILE A 389 43.85 -14.07 51.39
C ILE A 389 45.20 -14.07 52.18
N GLY A 390 45.74 -15.28 52.41
CA GLY A 390 46.99 -15.46 53.12
C GLY A 390 46.83 -15.68 54.62
N MET A 391 45.62 -15.49 55.20
CA MET A 391 45.32 -15.79 56.58
C MET A 391 45.43 -17.28 56.83
N ILE A 392 45.93 -17.63 58.02
CA ILE A 392 46.02 -19.01 58.54
C ILE A 392 44.95 -19.16 59.61
N GLY A 393 44.20 -20.26 59.53
CA GLY A 393 43.14 -20.61 60.44
C GLY A 393 43.09 -22.11 60.67
N GLU A 394 42.08 -22.58 61.40
CA GLU A 394 41.90 -23.99 61.75
C GLU A 394 40.59 -24.53 61.12
N ALA A 395 40.65 -25.70 60.50
CA ALA A 395 39.48 -26.37 59.97
C ALA A 395 38.61 -26.87 61.15
N LEU A 396 37.38 -26.36 61.25
CA LEU A 396 36.45 -26.77 62.30
C LEU A 396 35.64 -28.03 61.91
N THR A 397 35.69 -28.43 60.67
CA THR A 397 35.06 -29.65 60.15
C THR A 397 36.00 -30.29 59.12
N ASP A 398 35.80 -31.60 58.84
CA ASP A 398 36.44 -32.22 57.70
C ASP A 398 36.09 -31.46 56.41
N LEU A 399 37.05 -31.07 55.58
CA LEU A 399 36.86 -30.44 54.29
C LEU A 399 36.86 -31.49 53.17
N ARG A 400 35.67 -31.85 52.62
CA ARG A 400 35.47 -32.92 51.60
C ARG A 400 34.59 -32.49 50.43
N PRO A 401 34.96 -31.62 49.53
CA PRO A 401 35.99 -30.58 49.62
C PRO A 401 35.53 -29.36 50.39
N ALA A 402 34.25 -29.20 50.72
CA ALA A 402 33.69 -28.04 51.46
C ALA A 402 33.54 -28.37 52.94
N GLY A 403 33.67 -27.34 53.77
CA GLY A 403 33.48 -27.34 55.22
C GLY A 403 33.63 -25.96 55.79
N THR A 404 33.79 -25.87 57.14
CA THR A 404 33.92 -24.60 57.83
C THR A 404 35.32 -24.51 58.48
N ALA A 405 35.97 -23.36 58.39
CA ALA A 405 37.22 -23.06 59.07
C ALA A 405 37.08 -21.74 59.84
N GLN A 406 37.90 -21.61 60.90
CA GLN A 406 37.99 -20.42 61.76
C GLN A 406 39.22 -19.60 61.42
N PHE A 407 39.06 -18.34 61.12
CA PHE A 407 40.12 -17.37 60.86
C PHE A 407 39.95 -16.19 61.86
N GLY A 408 40.85 -16.17 62.89
CA GLY A 408 40.64 -15.26 64.01
C GLY A 408 39.33 -15.55 64.77
N ASP A 409 38.45 -14.58 64.88
CA ASP A 409 37.15 -14.73 65.53
C ASP A 409 36.00 -15.10 64.57
N GLU A 410 36.23 -15.16 63.24
CA GLU A 410 35.22 -15.46 62.22
C GLU A 410 35.19 -16.91 61.78
N ARG A 411 34.01 -17.47 61.63
CA ARG A 411 33.77 -18.78 61.01
C ARG A 411 33.34 -18.59 59.58
N ILE A 412 34.07 -19.22 58.67
CA ILE A 412 33.87 -19.02 57.23
C ILE A 412 33.78 -20.37 56.57
N ASP A 413 32.83 -20.47 55.61
CA ASP A 413 32.73 -21.66 54.77
C ASP A 413 33.86 -21.64 53.73
N VAL A 414 34.56 -22.76 53.63
CA VAL A 414 35.76 -22.90 52.80
C VAL A 414 35.73 -24.16 51.97
N VAL A 415 36.52 -24.17 50.93
CA VAL A 415 36.65 -25.35 50.03
C VAL A 415 38.16 -25.68 49.94
N SER A 416 38.54 -26.94 50.17
CA SER A 416 39.91 -27.36 49.97
C SER A 416 40.32 -27.31 48.50
N GLU A 417 41.56 -26.91 48.22
CA GLU A 417 42.05 -26.75 46.82
C GLU A 417 42.19 -28.10 46.09
N SER A 418 42.73 -29.15 46.73
CA SER A 418 43.07 -30.39 46.02
C SER A 418 42.91 -31.65 46.85
N GLU A 419 42.90 -31.60 48.22
CA GLU A 419 42.92 -32.79 49.08
C GLU A 419 41.96 -32.70 50.26
N TRP A 420 41.64 -33.82 50.86
CA TRP A 420 40.86 -33.86 52.08
C TRP A 420 41.65 -33.33 53.26
N ILE A 421 41.06 -32.38 53.95
CA ILE A 421 41.68 -31.81 55.14
C ILE A 421 40.81 -32.22 56.33
N THR A 422 41.44 -32.82 57.32
CA THR A 422 40.75 -33.28 58.54
C THR A 422 40.48 -32.11 59.48
N GLU A 423 39.45 -32.25 60.30
CA GLU A 423 39.17 -31.32 61.42
C GLU A 423 40.41 -31.12 62.32
N GLY A 424 40.57 -29.88 62.74
CA GLY A 424 41.74 -29.48 63.57
C GLY A 424 43.05 -29.18 62.81
N SER A 425 43.05 -29.30 61.46
CA SER A 425 44.25 -28.98 60.66
C SER A 425 44.38 -27.49 60.41
N GLU A 426 45.60 -26.98 60.39
CA GLU A 426 45.89 -25.59 60.00
C GLU A 426 45.73 -25.44 58.49
N VAL A 427 44.93 -24.43 58.06
CA VAL A 427 44.62 -24.12 56.66
C VAL A 427 44.94 -22.67 56.36
N LYS A 428 45.43 -22.42 55.14
CA LYS A 428 45.71 -21.07 54.63
C LYS A 428 44.79 -20.73 53.48
N VAL A 429 44.17 -19.54 53.49
CA VAL A 429 43.38 -19.05 52.40
C VAL A 429 44.25 -18.71 51.20
N VAL A 430 43.97 -19.34 50.03
CA VAL A 430 44.71 -19.15 48.78
C VAL A 430 43.92 -18.33 47.74
N SER A 431 42.60 -18.34 47.83
CA SER A 431 41.73 -17.53 46.98
C SER A 431 40.42 -17.18 47.71
N ALA A 432 39.90 -15.98 47.47
CA ALA A 432 38.66 -15.47 48.03
C ALA A 432 37.91 -14.71 46.94
N GLU A 433 37.12 -15.42 46.11
CA GLU A 433 36.30 -14.86 45.03
C GLU A 433 34.81 -14.99 45.35
N GLY A 434 34.16 -13.86 45.61
CA GLY A 434 32.75 -13.83 45.99
C GLY A 434 32.49 -14.66 47.27
N TYR A 435 31.59 -15.64 47.20
CA TYR A 435 31.31 -16.56 48.32
C TYR A 435 32.24 -17.77 48.42
N ARG A 436 33.20 -17.93 47.50
CA ARG A 436 34.09 -19.09 47.44
C ARG A 436 35.46 -18.75 48.01
N HIS A 437 35.73 -19.28 49.22
CA HIS A 437 37.02 -19.18 49.87
C HIS A 437 37.75 -20.51 49.74
N VAL A 438 38.88 -20.52 49.03
CA VAL A 438 39.68 -21.72 48.82
C VAL A 438 40.83 -21.75 49.80
N VAL A 439 40.99 -22.90 50.47
CA VAL A 439 42.01 -23.12 51.44
C VAL A 439 42.95 -24.26 51.09
N ARG A 440 44.18 -24.20 51.53
CA ARG A 440 45.21 -25.24 51.41
C ARG A 440 45.74 -25.60 52.78
N LEU A 441 46.10 -26.91 53.03
CA LEU A 441 46.69 -27.37 54.19
C LEU A 441 48.08 -26.69 54.39
N VAL A 442 48.38 -26.24 55.60
CA VAL A 442 49.72 -25.73 55.96
C VAL A 442 50.63 -26.92 56.31
N GLU A 443 51.57 -27.25 55.42
CA GLU A 443 52.56 -28.32 55.70
C GLU A 443 53.41 -27.92 56.86
N GLN A 444 53.39 -28.69 57.97
CA GLN A 444 54.34 -28.57 59.04
C GLN A 444 55.69 -29.07 58.55
N PRO A 445 56.81 -28.37 58.82
CA PRO A 445 58.15 -28.86 58.45
C PRO A 445 58.39 -30.16 59.18
N LYS A 446 58.74 -31.26 58.49
CA LYS A 446 59.13 -32.54 59.03
C LYS A 446 60.32 -32.37 59.99
N PRO A 447 60.24 -32.91 61.22
CA PRO A 447 61.39 -32.82 62.12
C PRO A 447 62.60 -33.58 61.55
N THR A 448 63.72 -32.89 61.37
CA THR A 448 64.96 -33.47 60.92
C THR A 448 65.46 -34.42 62.02
N GLY A 449 65.28 -35.72 61.82
CA GLY A 449 65.76 -36.76 62.71
C GLY A 449 67.31 -36.79 62.78
N GLY A 450 67.82 -36.61 63.96
CA GLY A 450 69.23 -36.65 64.23
C GLY A 450 69.88 -38.00 63.93
N LEU A 451 70.89 -37.96 63.15
CA LEU A 451 71.84 -39.09 63.01
C LEU A 451 72.60 -39.29 64.29
N THR A 452 72.26 -40.32 65.04
CA THR A 452 73.16 -40.88 66.09
C THR A 452 74.11 -41.84 65.42
N GLN A 453 75.39 -41.45 65.41
CA GLN A 453 76.53 -42.35 65.23
C GLN A 453 76.65 -43.26 66.46
N SER A 454 76.80 -44.54 66.23
CA SER A 454 77.60 -45.44 67.13
C SER A 454 78.03 -46.68 66.39
N GLY A 455 79.31 -46.88 66.27
CA GLY A 455 80.07 -48.01 66.51
C GLY A 455 80.10 -49.14 65.51
#